data_c05b3aa3dd9d43f0e5f40c3d7d7fc98c
#
_entry.id   c05b3aa3dd9d43f0e5f40c3d7d7fc98c
#
_cell.length_a   1.000
_cell.length_b   1.000
_cell.length_c   1.000
_cell.angle_alpha   90.00
_cell.angle_beta   90.00
_cell.angle_gamma   90.00
#
_symmetry.space_group_name_H-M   'P 1'
#
loop_
_entity.id
_entity.type
_entity.pdbx_description
1 polymer ?
#
loop_
_entity_poly.entity_id
_entity_poly.type
_entity_poly.pdbx_seq_one_letter_code
_entity_poly.pdbx_strand_id
1 'polypeptide(L)'
;MAVTTQLSAEYTIQTTTPIVNSNTVDKHGKLRTLFFTHDQDGAGDANSTVTLGKLPAGKVKIIGGLSRFYCNWVTSSQTMDIGWKAYTDLNGDAVALDVDGLVDGLDVDAVGYQSMEGNTAAGKLKGGTYTFESRDGVEITALAIAALV
;
A
#
# COMPACT_ATOMS: atom_id res chain seq x y z
N MET A 1 -6.67 23.46 2.81
CA MET A 1 -6.44 22.59 1.61
C MET A 1 -7.47 21.48 1.67
N ALA A 2 -7.83 20.88 0.55
CA ALA A 2 -8.82 19.80 0.53
C ALA A 2 -8.12 18.44 0.66
N VAL A 3 -8.75 17.51 1.36
CA VAL A 3 -8.31 16.10 1.40
C VAL A 3 -8.34 15.55 -0.03
N THR A 4 -7.24 14.96 -0.49
CA THR A 4 -7.12 14.41 -1.84
C THR A 4 -6.83 12.91 -1.78
N THR A 5 -7.38 12.19 -2.75
CA THR A 5 -7.03 10.77 -3.00
C THR A 5 -6.30 10.70 -4.33
N GLN A 6 -5.08 10.21 -4.30
CA GLN A 6 -4.25 10.05 -5.49
C GLN A 6 -4.09 8.57 -5.84
N LEU A 7 -3.80 8.28 -7.10
CA LEU A 7 -3.62 6.93 -7.62
C LEU A 7 -2.17 6.74 -8.05
N SER A 8 -1.57 5.58 -7.76
CA SER A 8 -0.26 5.26 -8.30
C SER A 8 -0.34 5.04 -9.83
N ALA A 9 0.82 5.16 -10.50
CA ALA A 9 0.91 4.91 -11.93
C ALA A 9 0.49 3.47 -12.28
N GLU A 10 0.88 2.51 -11.48
CA GLU A 10 0.57 1.08 -11.67
C GLU A 10 -0.92 0.80 -11.47
N TYR A 11 -1.57 1.44 -10.50
CA TYR A 11 -3.01 1.33 -10.32
C TYR A 11 -3.77 1.92 -11.50
N THR A 12 -3.32 3.07 -12.00
CA THR A 12 -3.91 3.70 -13.18
C THR A 12 -3.83 2.80 -14.41
N ILE A 13 -2.67 2.14 -14.63
CA ILE A 13 -2.50 1.18 -15.72
C ILE A 13 -3.44 -0.01 -15.56
N GLN A 14 -3.60 -0.55 -14.34
CA GLN A 14 -4.50 -1.68 -14.06
C GLN A 14 -5.98 -1.36 -14.30
N THR A 15 -6.37 -0.11 -14.14
CA THR A 15 -7.77 0.34 -14.28
C THR A 15 -8.08 0.96 -15.63
N THR A 16 -7.07 1.15 -16.51
CA THR A 16 -7.25 1.72 -17.85
C THR A 16 -8.02 0.77 -18.75
N THR A 17 -8.95 1.32 -19.55
CA THR A 17 -9.67 0.57 -20.60
C THR A 17 -9.16 0.99 -21.99
N PRO A 18 -8.70 0.06 -22.86
CA PRO A 18 -8.68 -1.41 -22.70
C PRO A 18 -7.66 -1.88 -21.67
N ILE A 19 -7.96 -3.00 -21.01
CA ILE A 19 -7.09 -3.59 -19.98
C ILE A 19 -5.71 -3.87 -20.56
N VAL A 20 -4.70 -3.27 -19.99
CA VAL A 20 -3.30 -3.62 -20.27
C VAL A 20 -2.98 -4.89 -19.48
N ASN A 21 -2.83 -6.02 -20.17
CA ASN A 21 -2.51 -7.27 -19.52
C ASN A 21 -1.17 -7.17 -18.78
N SER A 22 -1.21 -7.33 -17.46
CA SER A 22 -0.02 -7.59 -16.68
C SER A 22 0.61 -8.93 -17.11
N ASN A 23 1.93 -8.97 -17.12
CA ASN A 23 2.72 -10.09 -17.62
C ASN A 23 2.30 -11.43 -16.99
N THR A 24 2.14 -12.48 -17.80
CA THR A 24 1.70 -13.83 -17.41
C THR A 24 2.62 -14.55 -16.41
N VAL A 25 3.86 -14.07 -16.22
CA VAL A 25 4.78 -14.56 -15.17
C VAL A 25 4.21 -14.35 -13.77
N ASP A 26 3.20 -13.50 -13.65
CA ASP A 26 2.60 -13.06 -12.40
C ASP A 26 1.49 -13.98 -11.85
N LYS A 27 1.22 -15.16 -12.38
CA LYS A 27 0.04 -15.93 -11.98
C LYS A 27 0.26 -17.29 -11.30
N HIS A 28 1.49 -17.71 -11.05
CA HIS A 28 1.73 -19.09 -10.58
C HIS A 28 2.55 -19.19 -9.30
N GLY A 29 1.94 -19.02 -8.15
CA GLY A 29 2.45 -19.48 -6.83
C GLY A 29 3.94 -19.25 -6.47
N LYS A 30 4.65 -18.44 -7.23
CA LYS A 30 6.05 -18.08 -7.02
C LYS A 30 6.15 -16.79 -6.25
N LEU A 31 7.27 -16.57 -5.59
CA LEU A 31 7.58 -15.26 -5.04
C LEU A 31 7.55 -14.23 -6.17
N ARG A 32 6.80 -13.16 -5.97
CA ARG A 32 6.61 -12.09 -6.95
C ARG A 32 6.95 -10.78 -6.31
N THR A 33 7.54 -9.90 -7.10
CA THR A 33 7.73 -8.52 -6.71
C THR A 33 6.64 -7.69 -7.34
N LEU A 34 5.87 -6.98 -6.51
CA LEU A 34 5.00 -5.89 -6.92
C LEU A 34 5.74 -4.60 -6.62
N PHE A 35 5.78 -3.74 -7.60
CA PHE A 35 6.46 -2.46 -7.51
C PHE A 35 5.45 -1.34 -7.75
N PHE A 36 5.41 -0.38 -6.85
CA PHE A 36 4.52 0.77 -6.93
C PHE A 36 5.34 2.04 -6.79
N THR A 37 5.09 3.00 -7.65
CA THR A 37 5.69 4.33 -7.59
C THR A 37 4.61 5.39 -7.55
N HIS A 38 4.87 6.45 -6.80
CA HIS A 38 4.02 7.61 -6.76
C HIS A 38 4.87 8.87 -6.59
N ASP A 39 4.71 9.81 -7.49
CA ASP A 39 5.27 11.15 -7.38
C ASP A 39 4.17 12.06 -6.82
N GLN A 40 4.45 12.68 -5.68
CA GLN A 40 3.51 13.58 -5.03
C GLN A 40 3.31 14.83 -5.88
N ASP A 41 2.11 15.07 -6.33
CA ASP A 41 1.72 16.29 -7.06
C ASP A 41 1.08 17.28 -6.09
N GLY A 42 1.90 18.18 -5.60
CA GLY A 42 1.50 19.21 -4.65
C GLY A 42 1.42 18.73 -3.19
N ALA A 43 1.09 19.67 -2.31
CA ALA A 43 0.88 19.38 -0.90
C ALA A 43 -0.52 18.81 -0.68
N GLY A 44 -0.61 17.62 -0.10
CA GLY A 44 -1.85 17.05 0.39
C GLY A 44 -2.18 17.57 1.78
N ASP A 45 -3.45 17.54 2.17
CA ASP A 45 -3.85 17.76 3.56
C ASP A 45 -3.60 16.50 4.40
N ALA A 46 -3.58 16.68 5.72
CA ALA A 46 -3.62 15.56 6.65
C ALA A 46 -4.76 14.59 6.28
N ASN A 47 -4.50 13.30 6.34
CA ASN A 47 -5.39 12.22 5.90
C ASN A 47 -5.55 12.07 4.38
N SER A 48 -4.71 12.70 3.57
CA SER A 48 -4.66 12.40 2.14
C SER A 48 -4.12 10.99 1.90
N THR A 49 -4.81 10.23 1.04
CA THR A 49 -4.47 8.84 0.75
C THR A 49 -4.01 8.65 -0.69
N VAL A 50 -3.07 7.74 -0.88
CA VAL A 50 -2.63 7.27 -2.19
C VAL A 50 -3.03 5.81 -2.34
N THR A 51 -3.72 5.46 -3.41
CA THR A 51 -3.92 4.06 -3.77
C THR A 51 -2.70 3.60 -4.56
N LEU A 52 -1.88 2.76 -3.93
CA LEU A 52 -0.61 2.29 -4.49
C LEU A 52 -0.83 1.31 -5.63
N GLY A 53 -1.73 0.36 -5.45
CA GLY A 53 -2.05 -0.63 -6.45
C GLY A 53 -3.04 -1.66 -5.94
N LYS A 54 -3.29 -2.68 -6.76
CA LYS A 54 -4.24 -3.74 -6.44
C LYS A 54 -3.55 -5.10 -6.43
N LEU A 55 -3.65 -5.81 -5.32
CA LEU A 55 -3.24 -7.21 -5.24
C LEU A 55 -4.19 -8.08 -6.05
N PRO A 56 -3.73 -9.16 -6.66
CA PRO A 56 -4.59 -10.07 -7.40
C PRO A 56 -5.62 -10.75 -6.48
N ALA A 57 -6.70 -11.20 -7.08
CA ALA A 57 -7.70 -12.03 -6.42
C ALA A 57 -7.12 -13.37 -5.95
N GLY A 58 -7.70 -13.95 -4.92
CA GLY A 58 -7.28 -15.20 -4.32
C GLY A 58 -6.51 -15.02 -3.01
N LYS A 59 -5.64 -15.98 -2.72
CA LYS A 59 -4.82 -15.97 -1.51
C LYS A 59 -3.44 -15.37 -1.80
N VAL A 60 -3.16 -14.20 -1.26
CA VAL A 60 -1.91 -13.46 -1.46
C VAL A 60 -1.25 -13.22 -0.12
N LYS A 61 -0.01 -13.72 0.03
CA LYS A 61 0.80 -13.50 1.23
C LYS A 61 1.83 -12.40 0.98
N ILE A 62 1.79 -11.35 1.77
CA ILE A 62 2.83 -10.33 1.82
C ILE A 62 3.91 -10.75 2.82
N ILE A 63 5.17 -10.58 2.45
CA ILE A 63 6.32 -10.88 3.29
C ILE A 63 6.96 -9.56 3.72
N GLY A 64 6.76 -9.17 4.97
CA GLY A 64 7.19 -7.88 5.52
C GLY A 64 8.69 -7.66 5.40
N GLY A 65 9.49 -8.67 5.74
CA GLY A 65 10.96 -8.57 5.67
C GLY A 65 11.53 -8.38 4.26
N LEU A 66 10.77 -8.74 3.22
CA LEU A 66 11.13 -8.49 1.83
C LEU A 66 10.46 -7.24 1.24
N SER A 67 9.49 -6.68 1.95
CA SER A 67 8.77 -5.50 1.52
C SER A 67 9.50 -4.25 1.98
N ARG A 68 9.77 -3.36 1.04
CA ARG A 68 10.51 -2.11 1.26
C ARG A 68 9.69 -0.94 0.79
N PHE A 69 9.80 0.15 1.51
CA PHE A 69 9.31 1.45 1.11
C PHE A 69 10.51 2.37 0.90
N TYR A 70 10.53 3.08 -0.22
CA TYR A 70 11.49 4.15 -0.46
C TYR A 70 10.79 5.49 -0.35
N CYS A 71 11.26 6.32 0.54
CA CYS A 71 10.79 7.68 0.69
C CYS A 71 11.88 8.66 0.25
N ASN A 72 11.47 9.69 -0.48
CA ASN A 72 12.33 10.81 -0.87
C ASN A 72 11.87 12.13 -0.22
N TRP A 73 11.18 12.04 0.88
CA TRP A 73 10.77 13.23 1.63
C TRP A 73 11.91 13.77 2.48
N VAL A 74 11.94 15.07 2.60
CA VAL A 74 12.97 15.80 3.37
C VAL A 74 12.37 16.57 4.55
N THR A 75 11.10 16.36 4.85
CA THR A 75 10.42 17.04 5.96
C THR A 75 10.49 16.17 7.21
N SER A 76 10.94 16.76 8.30
CA SER A 76 11.09 16.06 9.58
C SER A 76 9.75 15.69 10.23
N SER A 77 9.76 14.64 11.04
CA SER A 77 8.64 14.20 11.88
C SER A 77 7.41 13.72 11.10
N GLN A 78 7.66 13.05 9.98
CA GLN A 78 6.59 12.45 9.19
C GLN A 78 6.52 10.95 9.39
N THR A 79 5.29 10.44 9.50
CA THR A 79 5.02 9.01 9.51
C THR A 79 4.06 8.64 8.37
N MET A 80 4.11 7.39 7.96
CA MET A 80 3.24 6.85 6.94
C MET A 80 2.59 5.57 7.44
N ASP A 81 1.31 5.46 7.20
CA ASP A 81 0.56 4.23 7.39
C ASP A 81 0.34 3.54 6.04
N ILE A 82 0.37 2.22 6.05
CA ILE A 82 0.06 1.41 4.87
C ILE A 82 -1.01 0.39 5.25
N GLY A 83 -2.07 0.39 4.47
CA GLY A 83 -3.21 -0.48 4.72
C GLY A 83 -3.95 -0.86 3.45
N TRP A 84 -5.24 -1.08 3.57
CA TRP A 84 -6.09 -1.53 2.47
C TRP A 84 -7.47 -0.89 2.50
N LYS A 85 -8.10 -0.83 1.32
CA LYS A 85 -9.51 -0.50 1.19
C LYS A 85 -10.38 -1.71 1.50
N ALA A 86 -11.64 -1.45 1.80
CA ALA A 86 -12.63 -2.51 1.99
C ALA A 86 -12.67 -3.46 0.78
N TYR A 87 -12.78 -4.75 1.05
CA TYR A 87 -12.86 -5.79 0.03
C TYR A 87 -13.78 -6.93 0.47
N THR A 88 -14.09 -7.85 -0.45
CA THR A 88 -14.83 -9.06 -0.14
C THR A 88 -13.87 -10.25 -0.06
N ASP A 89 -13.95 -11.01 1.02
CA ASP A 89 -13.11 -12.19 1.19
C ASP A 89 -13.55 -13.36 0.29
N LEU A 90 -12.84 -14.48 0.35
CA LEU A 90 -13.16 -15.68 -0.45
C LEU A 90 -14.46 -16.36 -0.01
N ASN A 91 -14.93 -16.13 1.21
CA ASN A 91 -16.21 -16.65 1.70
C ASN A 91 -17.39 -15.79 1.29
N GLY A 92 -17.12 -14.56 0.83
CA GLY A 92 -18.13 -13.58 0.46
C GLY A 92 -18.41 -12.56 1.57
N ASP A 93 -17.65 -12.60 2.66
CA ASP A 93 -17.79 -11.67 3.78
C ASP A 93 -17.10 -10.34 3.46
N ALA A 94 -17.71 -9.25 3.93
CA ALA A 94 -17.13 -7.92 3.78
C ALA A 94 -16.01 -7.70 4.80
N VAL A 95 -14.82 -7.39 4.33
CA VAL A 95 -13.70 -6.94 5.16
C VAL A 95 -13.62 -5.43 5.10
N ALA A 96 -13.65 -4.79 6.27
CA ALA A 96 -13.58 -3.34 6.36
C ALA A 96 -12.24 -2.80 5.90
N LEU A 97 -12.23 -1.54 5.48
CA LEU A 97 -10.99 -0.80 5.24
C LEU A 97 -10.19 -0.70 6.54
N ASP A 98 -8.88 -0.71 6.39
CA ASP A 98 -7.94 -0.56 7.50
C ASP A 98 -6.71 0.19 6.96
N VAL A 99 -6.58 1.46 7.30
CA VAL A 99 -5.60 2.36 6.68
C VAL A 99 -4.18 2.14 7.20
N ASP A 100 -4.05 1.58 8.39
CA ASP A 100 -2.81 1.28 9.10
C ASP A 100 -2.58 -0.24 9.31
N GLY A 101 -3.45 -1.05 8.71
CA GLY A 101 -3.50 -2.49 8.96
C GLY A 101 -2.24 -3.27 8.61
N LEU A 102 -1.45 -2.85 7.63
CA LEU A 102 -0.16 -3.49 7.29
C LEU A 102 0.99 -2.85 8.07
N VAL A 103 1.08 -1.55 8.05
CA VAL A 103 2.16 -0.76 8.66
C VAL A 103 1.53 0.44 9.34
N ASP A 104 1.81 0.61 10.61
CA ASP A 104 1.32 1.70 11.45
C ASP A 104 2.51 2.56 11.91
N GLY A 105 2.56 3.81 11.49
CA GLY A 105 3.55 4.78 11.90
C GLY A 105 4.96 4.54 11.34
N LEU A 106 5.09 4.14 10.07
CA LEU A 106 6.39 4.06 9.42
C LEU A 106 7.05 5.42 9.39
N ASP A 107 8.22 5.52 9.99
CA ASP A 107 9.05 6.72 9.97
C ASP A 107 9.55 7.00 8.54
N VAL A 108 9.20 8.15 8.00
CA VAL A 108 9.57 8.57 6.64
C VAL A 108 10.23 9.95 6.61
N ASP A 109 10.76 10.39 7.74
CA ASP A 109 11.39 11.69 7.87
C ASP A 109 12.81 11.76 7.27
N ALA A 110 13.37 10.63 6.84
CA ALA A 110 14.65 10.53 6.17
C ALA A 110 14.54 9.90 4.80
N VAL A 111 15.28 10.46 3.85
CA VAL A 111 15.40 9.87 2.51
C VAL A 111 16.03 8.48 2.60
N GLY A 112 15.40 7.48 2.02
CA GLY A 112 15.96 6.13 1.97
C GLY A 112 14.95 5.00 1.96
N TYR A 113 15.49 3.80 2.10
CA TYR A 113 14.70 2.57 2.18
C TYR A 113 14.35 2.24 3.62
N GLN A 114 13.07 2.06 3.88
CA GLN A 114 12.52 1.59 5.14
C GLN A 114 11.97 0.17 4.99
N SER A 115 12.17 -0.67 6.01
CA SER A 115 11.56 -1.99 6.06
C SER A 115 10.12 -1.88 6.54
N MET A 116 9.20 -2.54 5.86
CA MET A 116 7.82 -2.59 6.30
C MET A 116 7.59 -3.47 7.54
N GLU A 117 8.60 -4.24 7.97
CA GLU A 117 8.52 -5.11 9.17
C GLU A 117 8.97 -4.38 10.46
N GLY A 118 9.91 -3.45 10.34
CA GLY A 118 10.70 -2.97 11.49
C GLY A 118 10.12 -1.81 12.29
N ASN A 119 9.25 -0.98 11.72
CA ASN A 119 8.89 0.31 12.30
C ASN A 119 7.40 0.44 12.67
N THR A 120 6.74 -0.67 12.92
CA THR A 120 5.30 -0.62 13.16
C THR A 120 4.98 -0.86 14.62
N ALA A 121 4.17 0.01 15.21
CA ALA A 121 3.67 -0.18 16.56
C ALA A 121 2.63 -1.31 16.60
N ALA A 122 1.73 -1.39 15.63
CA ALA A 122 0.60 -2.31 15.60
C ALA A 122 0.30 -2.99 14.26
N GLY A 123 0.95 -2.57 13.15
CA GLY A 123 0.71 -3.13 11.83
C GLY A 123 0.95 -4.64 11.75
N LYS A 124 0.19 -5.33 10.93
CA LYS A 124 0.21 -6.81 10.84
C LYS A 124 1.49 -7.37 10.24
N LEU A 125 2.24 -6.57 9.48
CA LEU A 125 3.55 -6.99 8.96
C LEU A 125 4.64 -7.05 10.03
N LYS A 126 4.42 -6.51 11.23
CA LYS A 126 5.32 -6.68 12.37
C LYS A 126 5.56 -8.16 12.72
N GLY A 127 4.61 -9.04 12.43
CA GLY A 127 4.77 -10.49 12.57
C GLY A 127 5.49 -11.17 11.40
N GLY A 128 6.02 -10.40 10.46
CA GLY A 128 6.79 -10.89 9.32
C GLY A 128 5.97 -11.20 8.07
N THR A 129 4.72 -11.62 8.18
CA THR A 129 3.86 -11.92 7.03
C THR A 129 2.39 -11.60 7.31
N TYR A 130 1.67 -11.18 6.28
CA TYR A 130 0.21 -11.07 6.30
C TYR A 130 -0.40 -11.68 5.05
N THR A 131 -1.52 -12.38 5.19
CA THR A 131 -2.20 -13.05 4.08
C THR A 131 -3.57 -12.42 3.84
N PHE A 132 -3.77 -11.92 2.64
CA PHE A 132 -5.08 -11.55 2.12
C PHE A 132 -5.74 -12.76 1.48
N GLU A 133 -7.02 -12.93 1.72
CA GLU A 133 -7.90 -13.87 1.03
C GLU A 133 -9.02 -13.05 0.42
N SER A 134 -8.94 -12.75 -0.86
CA SER A 134 -9.88 -11.83 -1.49
C SER A 134 -10.51 -12.41 -2.75
N ARG A 135 -11.77 -12.10 -2.96
CA ARG A 135 -12.54 -12.51 -4.13
C ARG A 135 -12.13 -11.75 -5.39
N ASP A 136 -11.95 -10.45 -5.26
CA ASP A 136 -11.77 -9.53 -6.38
C ASP A 136 -10.45 -8.76 -6.36
N GLY A 137 -9.55 -9.16 -5.44
CA GLY A 137 -8.30 -8.44 -5.17
C GLY A 137 -8.46 -7.36 -4.11
N VAL A 138 -7.34 -6.83 -3.63
CA VAL A 138 -7.29 -5.83 -2.55
C VAL A 138 -6.52 -4.60 -2.98
N GLU A 139 -7.11 -3.43 -2.86
CA GLU A 139 -6.43 -2.16 -3.09
C GLU A 139 -5.60 -1.78 -1.87
N ILE A 140 -4.30 -1.61 -2.08
CA ILE A 140 -3.37 -1.18 -1.05
C ILE A 140 -3.27 0.34 -1.08
N THR A 141 -3.35 0.94 0.10
CA THR A 141 -3.30 2.39 0.30
C THR A 141 -2.15 2.80 1.18
N ALA A 142 -1.62 3.97 0.95
CA ALA A 142 -0.73 4.66 1.85
C ALA A 142 -1.39 5.96 2.31
N LEU A 143 -1.29 6.23 3.59
CA LEU A 143 -1.74 7.45 4.23
C LEU A 143 -0.54 8.15 4.83
N ALA A 144 -0.22 9.34 4.35
CA ALA A 144 0.80 10.15 4.96
C ALA A 144 0.19 10.93 6.14
N ILE A 145 0.70 10.69 7.32
CA ILE A 145 0.40 11.49 8.49
C ILE A 145 1.49 12.55 8.60
N ALA A 146 1.37 13.60 7.81
CA ALA A 146 2.23 14.75 7.92
C ALA A 146 1.50 15.87 8.61
N ALA A 147 2.05 16.38 9.67
CA ALA A 147 1.80 17.76 10.02
C ALA A 147 2.51 18.62 8.95
N LEU A 148 1.81 18.97 7.91
CA LEU A 148 2.31 19.95 6.96
C LEU A 148 2.39 21.29 7.69
N VAL A 149 3.59 21.70 8.00
CA VAL A 149 3.89 23.07 8.43
C VAL A 149 4.13 23.89 7.18
#